data_b5f94ec739334a6b3d10feb95a07a9ec
#
_entry.id   b5f94ec739334a6b3d10feb95a07a9ec
#
_cell.length_a   1.000
_cell.length_b   1.000
_cell.length_c   1.000
_cell.angle_alpha   90.00
_cell.angle_beta   90.00
_cell.angle_gamma   90.00
#
_symmetry.space_group_name_H-M   'P 1'
#
loop_
_entity.id
_entity.type
_entity.pdbx_description
1 polymer ?
#
loop_
_entity_poly.entity_id
_entity_poly.type
_entity_poly.pdbx_seq_one_letter_code
_entity_poly.pdbx_strand_id
1 'polypeptide(L)'
;NRMARQLLPRAVTVEDVIAACGGQVPPAPALPEDIPLLPEPEEASADYKPKPLPWWRKLGAVLTGGVALLLFLQFMNVTDLTALVGMEGMTELASDQLALYAFFIAALFLFAACITRRSHRPDYLVQTPREKRKLSRRTLFATALILLLIPLTLYVGVFYLDNKKYYFISLMVLLECMAPFFLIFEGRKPKARELVIIAVLCAIAIAGRAALFMLPQFKPVIAMTIISGVAFGGETGFLVGAMTMLASNVMFSQGPWTPWQMFAVGIIGFFAGVLFRKGWLRRSRGALCVFGALSAILIYGGIMNPASALMWAPELNWKVILTYYVTGFPFDCIQAAATWLFLWFAAEPMLEKLDRIKVKYGLVE
;
A
#
# COMPACT_ATOMS: atom_id res chain seq x y z
N ASN A 1 -34.01 -36.22 -17.69
CA ASN A 1 -33.39 -37.09 -18.66
C ASN A 1 -32.54 -38.16 -17.93
N ARG A 2 -33.01 -39.47 -17.92
CA ARG A 2 -32.32 -40.55 -17.19
C ARG A 2 -30.94 -40.83 -17.78
N MET A 3 -30.76 -40.64 -19.07
CA MET A 3 -29.52 -40.90 -19.81
C MET A 3 -28.42 -39.88 -19.44
N ALA A 4 -28.78 -38.61 -19.29
CA ALA A 4 -27.83 -37.59 -18.89
C ALA A 4 -27.27 -37.83 -17.47
N ARG A 5 -28.08 -38.33 -16.52
CA ARG A 5 -27.63 -38.67 -15.17
C ARG A 5 -26.62 -39.81 -15.10
N GLN A 6 -26.61 -40.70 -16.09
CA GLN A 6 -25.67 -41.82 -16.16
C GLN A 6 -24.36 -41.45 -16.86
N LEU A 7 -24.39 -40.51 -17.82
CA LEU A 7 -23.24 -40.13 -18.64
C LEU A 7 -22.45 -38.95 -18.06
N LEU A 8 -23.10 -38.02 -17.37
CA LEU A 8 -22.45 -36.85 -16.74
C LEU A 8 -21.26 -37.20 -15.81
N PRO A 9 -21.29 -38.27 -14.98
CA PRO A 9 -20.13 -38.65 -14.18
C PRO A 9 -18.90 -39.12 -14.96
N ARG A 10 -19.06 -39.40 -16.23
CA ARG A 10 -17.97 -39.86 -17.16
C ARG A 10 -17.54 -38.77 -18.13
N ALA A 11 -18.19 -37.64 -18.12
CA ALA A 11 -17.87 -36.53 -19.02
C ALA A 11 -16.55 -35.87 -18.52
N VAL A 12 -15.55 -35.80 -19.40
CA VAL A 12 -14.23 -35.22 -19.12
C VAL A 12 -14.10 -33.88 -19.83
N THR A 13 -14.82 -33.65 -20.92
CA THR A 13 -14.80 -32.41 -21.69
C THR A 13 -16.15 -31.70 -21.69
N VAL A 14 -16.17 -30.45 -22.13
CA VAL A 14 -17.41 -29.66 -22.27
C VAL A 14 -18.30 -30.30 -23.35
N GLU A 15 -17.72 -30.82 -24.39
CA GLU A 15 -18.40 -31.53 -25.48
C GLU A 15 -19.12 -32.78 -24.97
N ASP A 16 -18.48 -33.54 -24.08
CA ASP A 16 -19.07 -34.74 -23.47
C ASP A 16 -20.30 -34.36 -22.62
N VAL A 17 -20.24 -33.23 -21.92
CA VAL A 17 -21.37 -32.72 -21.12
C VAL A 17 -22.55 -32.32 -22.02
N ILE A 18 -22.27 -31.60 -23.10
CA ILE A 18 -23.28 -31.17 -24.10
C ILE A 18 -23.92 -32.37 -24.74
N ALA A 19 -23.14 -33.36 -25.17
CA ALA A 19 -23.61 -34.60 -25.77
C ALA A 19 -24.46 -35.41 -24.77
N ALA A 20 -24.04 -35.54 -23.53
CA ALA A 20 -24.78 -36.22 -22.46
C ALA A 20 -26.13 -35.55 -22.16
N CYS A 21 -26.24 -34.25 -22.37
CA CYS A 21 -27.50 -33.50 -22.23
C CYS A 21 -28.41 -33.58 -23.48
N GLY A 22 -27.95 -34.23 -24.56
CA GLY A 22 -28.71 -34.36 -25.81
C GLY A 22 -28.63 -33.11 -26.70
N GLY A 23 -27.65 -32.24 -26.48
CA GLY A 23 -27.39 -31.08 -27.30
C GLY A 23 -26.40 -31.39 -28.44
N GLN A 24 -26.52 -30.67 -29.56
CA GLN A 24 -25.47 -30.65 -30.58
C GLN A 24 -24.48 -29.56 -30.19
N VAL A 25 -23.18 -29.88 -30.30
CA VAL A 25 -22.12 -28.87 -30.11
C VAL A 25 -22.28 -27.87 -31.25
N PRO A 26 -22.58 -26.58 -30.97
CA PRO A 26 -22.62 -25.61 -32.04
C PRO A 26 -21.24 -25.52 -32.68
N PRO A 27 -21.17 -25.34 -34.03
CA PRO A 27 -19.88 -25.15 -34.68
C PRO A 27 -19.18 -23.99 -33.99
N ALA A 28 -17.89 -24.18 -33.64
CA ALA A 28 -17.09 -23.10 -33.01
C ALA A 28 -17.23 -21.85 -33.88
N PRO A 29 -17.58 -20.68 -33.28
CA PRO A 29 -17.65 -19.46 -34.05
C PRO A 29 -16.31 -19.27 -34.74
N ALA A 30 -16.31 -19.04 -36.06
CA ALA A 30 -15.10 -18.71 -36.79
C ALA A 30 -14.46 -17.52 -36.12
N LEU A 31 -13.28 -17.72 -35.56
CA LEU A 31 -12.50 -16.59 -34.97
C LEU A 31 -12.26 -15.61 -36.13
N PRO A 32 -12.52 -14.29 -35.93
CA PRO A 32 -12.16 -13.30 -36.93
C PRO A 32 -10.66 -13.45 -37.23
N GLU A 33 -10.34 -13.58 -38.54
CA GLU A 33 -8.96 -13.80 -39.01
C GLU A 33 -7.97 -12.72 -38.60
N ASP A 34 -8.44 -11.59 -38.07
CA ASP A 34 -7.65 -10.42 -37.68
C ASP A 34 -7.43 -10.26 -36.18
N ILE A 35 -7.77 -11.24 -35.32
CA ILE A 35 -7.30 -11.20 -33.93
C ILE A 35 -5.86 -11.68 -33.94
N PRO A 36 -4.86 -10.79 -33.72
CA PRO A 36 -3.51 -11.25 -33.52
C PRO A 36 -3.55 -12.21 -32.35
N LEU A 37 -3.27 -13.48 -32.60
CA LEU A 37 -3.09 -14.50 -31.58
C LEU A 37 -2.10 -13.90 -30.59
N LEU A 38 -2.58 -13.56 -29.39
CA LEU A 38 -1.68 -13.20 -28.30
C LEU A 38 -0.67 -14.35 -28.24
N PRO A 39 0.63 -14.06 -28.31
CA PRO A 39 1.62 -15.12 -28.20
C PRO A 39 1.26 -15.91 -26.95
N GLU A 40 1.10 -17.22 -27.13
CA GLU A 40 0.79 -18.14 -26.05
C GLU A 40 1.74 -17.81 -24.88
N PRO A 41 1.27 -17.83 -23.63
CA PRO A 41 2.14 -17.54 -22.48
C PRO A 41 3.24 -18.59 -22.33
N GLU A 42 3.56 -19.27 -23.38
CA GLU A 42 4.17 -20.55 -23.44
C GLU A 42 5.63 -20.60 -23.06
N GLU A 43 6.45 -19.74 -23.37
CA GLU A 43 7.88 -20.07 -23.26
C GLU A 43 8.73 -19.00 -22.54
N ALA A 44 8.24 -17.81 -22.42
CA ALA A 44 8.99 -16.74 -21.78
C ALA A 44 9.13 -16.91 -20.26
N SER A 45 8.34 -17.78 -19.62
CA SER A 45 8.36 -17.99 -18.17
C SER A 45 9.19 -19.20 -17.73
N ALA A 46 9.40 -20.19 -18.60
CA ALA A 46 10.03 -21.46 -18.21
C ALA A 46 11.55 -21.35 -18.06
N ASP A 47 12.23 -20.51 -18.82
CA ASP A 47 13.70 -20.49 -18.89
C ASP A 47 14.41 -19.27 -18.32
N TYR A 48 13.69 -18.35 -17.64
CA TYR A 48 14.39 -17.26 -16.97
C TYR A 48 15.11 -17.76 -15.71
N LYS A 49 16.31 -18.27 -15.86
CA LYS A 49 17.25 -18.46 -14.75
C LYS A 49 17.91 -17.10 -14.43
N PRO A 50 17.60 -16.50 -13.29
CA PRO A 50 18.21 -15.22 -12.92
C PRO A 50 19.73 -15.37 -12.91
N LYS A 51 20.43 -14.45 -13.58
CA LYS A 51 21.91 -14.45 -13.60
C LYS A 51 22.45 -14.56 -12.17
N PRO A 52 23.44 -15.42 -11.91
CA PRO A 52 24.01 -15.53 -10.57
C PRO A 52 24.57 -14.19 -10.13
N LEU A 53 24.45 -13.90 -8.85
CA LEU A 53 25.03 -12.69 -8.26
C LEU A 53 26.56 -12.73 -8.45
N PRO A 54 27.20 -11.66 -8.92
CA PRO A 54 28.64 -11.59 -9.03
C PRO A 54 29.30 -11.77 -7.64
N TRP A 55 30.49 -12.35 -7.63
CA TRP A 55 31.16 -12.75 -6.39
C TRP A 55 31.37 -11.58 -5.41
N TRP A 56 31.68 -10.38 -5.92
CA TRP A 56 31.87 -9.18 -5.09
C TRP A 56 30.60 -8.75 -4.35
N ARG A 57 29.41 -8.97 -4.95
CA ARG A 57 28.14 -8.71 -4.28
C ARG A 57 27.81 -9.74 -3.21
N LYS A 58 28.22 -10.99 -3.41
CA LYS A 58 28.12 -12.04 -2.37
C LYS A 58 29.01 -11.70 -1.19
N LEU A 59 30.25 -11.28 -1.47
CA LEU A 59 31.19 -10.84 -0.43
C LEU A 59 30.66 -9.59 0.30
N GLY A 60 30.14 -8.60 -0.43
CA GLY A 60 29.50 -7.42 0.15
C GLY A 60 28.33 -7.78 1.05
N ALA A 61 27.50 -8.75 0.66
CA ALA A 61 26.39 -9.23 1.49
C ALA A 61 26.89 -9.90 2.77
N VAL A 62 27.93 -10.73 2.72
CA VAL A 62 28.50 -11.36 3.90
C VAL A 62 29.07 -10.32 4.87
N LEU A 63 29.83 -9.37 4.36
CA LEU A 63 30.43 -8.31 5.18
C LEU A 63 29.35 -7.38 5.80
N THR A 64 28.42 -6.89 5.01
CA THR A 64 27.35 -6.00 5.53
C THR A 64 26.38 -6.72 6.44
N GLY A 65 26.08 -8.01 6.18
CA GLY A 65 25.30 -8.86 7.07
C GLY A 65 26.01 -9.13 8.39
N GLY A 66 27.31 -9.40 8.37
CA GLY A 66 28.14 -9.54 9.56
C GLY A 66 28.19 -8.28 10.41
N VAL A 67 28.40 -7.11 9.77
CA VAL A 67 28.34 -5.81 10.46
C VAL A 67 26.97 -5.55 11.07
N ALA A 68 25.90 -5.82 10.32
CA ALA A 68 24.53 -5.67 10.84
C ALA A 68 24.29 -6.56 12.08
N LEU A 69 24.75 -7.81 12.04
CA LEU A 69 24.64 -8.72 13.19
C LEU A 69 25.40 -8.22 14.41
N LEU A 70 26.64 -7.75 14.23
CA LEU A 70 27.46 -7.20 15.32
C LEU A 70 26.80 -5.94 15.92
N LEU A 71 26.32 -5.03 15.09
CA LEU A 71 25.63 -3.83 15.56
C LEU A 71 24.33 -4.16 16.28
N PHE A 72 23.59 -5.17 15.81
CA PHE A 72 22.40 -5.67 16.51
C PHE A 72 22.74 -6.25 17.89
N LEU A 73 23.75 -7.11 17.98
CA LEU A 73 24.17 -7.70 19.25
C LEU A 73 24.67 -6.62 20.23
N GLN A 74 25.39 -5.63 19.73
CA GLN A 74 25.84 -4.51 20.56
C GLN A 74 24.67 -3.65 21.02
N PHE A 75 23.70 -3.38 20.16
CA PHE A 75 22.47 -2.67 20.51
C PHE A 75 21.69 -3.40 21.61
N MET A 76 21.56 -4.74 21.47
CA MET A 76 20.88 -5.59 22.47
C MET A 76 21.60 -5.60 23.82
N ASN A 77 22.94 -5.50 23.85
CA ASN A 77 23.70 -5.45 25.10
C ASN A 77 23.60 -4.11 25.82
N VAL A 78 23.44 -3.01 25.06
CA VAL A 78 23.41 -1.65 25.63
C VAL A 78 21.98 -1.21 25.97
N THR A 79 20.98 -1.85 25.37
CA THR A 79 19.57 -1.44 25.50
C THR A 79 18.82 -2.42 26.38
N ASP A 80 18.23 -1.94 27.46
CA ASP A 80 17.32 -2.74 28.27
C ASP A 80 15.99 -2.89 27.56
N LEU A 81 15.77 -4.08 27.02
CA LEU A 81 14.55 -4.43 26.27
C LEU A 81 13.28 -4.36 27.13
N THR A 82 13.42 -4.61 28.45
CA THR A 82 12.27 -4.57 29.37
C THR A 82 11.76 -3.15 29.57
N ALA A 83 12.67 -2.18 29.63
CA ALA A 83 12.35 -0.75 29.68
C ALA A 83 11.74 -0.26 28.36
N LEU A 84 12.08 -0.89 27.24
CA LEU A 84 11.61 -0.56 25.89
C LEU A 84 10.18 -1.03 25.62
N VAL A 85 9.80 -2.17 26.19
CA VAL A 85 8.46 -2.77 26.06
C VAL A 85 7.47 -2.16 27.07
N GLY A 86 7.97 -1.68 28.21
CA GLY A 86 7.19 -0.90 29.17
C GLY A 86 7.00 0.52 28.65
N MET A 87 5.74 0.91 28.38
CA MET A 87 5.38 2.22 27.79
C MET A 87 5.92 3.46 28.55
N GLU A 88 6.47 3.31 29.75
CA GLU A 88 7.02 4.39 30.57
C GLU A 88 8.45 4.80 30.17
N GLY A 89 9.17 3.95 29.43
CA GLY A 89 10.58 4.18 29.03
C GLY A 89 10.81 4.73 27.63
N MET A 90 9.76 5.08 26.88
CA MET A 90 9.90 5.51 25.48
C MET A 90 10.40 6.94 25.27
N THR A 91 10.76 7.64 26.32
CA THR A 91 10.96 9.08 26.23
C THR A 91 12.35 9.51 25.80
N GLU A 92 13.41 8.76 26.04
CA GLU A 92 14.74 9.19 25.58
C GLU A 92 15.72 8.01 25.47
N LEU A 93 15.82 7.40 24.29
CA LEU A 93 17.03 6.65 23.95
C LEU A 93 18.21 7.62 24.00
N ALA A 94 19.26 7.24 24.74
CA ALA A 94 20.51 7.99 24.70
C ALA A 94 20.97 8.13 23.24
N SER A 95 21.55 9.27 22.88
CA SER A 95 22.00 9.58 21.52
C SER A 95 22.84 8.46 20.90
N ASP A 96 23.61 7.77 21.71
CA ASP A 96 24.50 6.67 21.32
C ASP A 96 23.72 5.40 20.92
N GLN A 97 22.63 5.10 21.61
CA GLN A 97 21.75 3.97 21.30
C GLN A 97 20.99 4.23 20.00
N LEU A 98 20.52 5.47 19.78
CA LEU A 98 19.86 5.87 18.55
C LEU A 98 20.83 5.80 17.36
N ALA A 99 22.08 6.25 17.54
CA ALA A 99 23.12 6.17 16.52
C ALA A 99 23.45 4.71 16.18
N LEU A 100 23.61 3.84 17.18
CA LEU A 100 23.87 2.42 16.99
C LEU A 100 22.74 1.74 16.19
N TYR A 101 21.50 2.07 16.54
CA TYR A 101 20.33 1.56 15.82
C TYR A 101 20.27 2.07 14.38
N ALA A 102 20.58 3.35 14.14
CA ALA A 102 20.64 3.92 12.79
C ALA A 102 21.72 3.25 11.94
N PHE A 103 22.91 2.99 12.50
CA PHE A 103 23.98 2.25 11.81
C PHE A 103 23.58 0.79 11.51
N PHE A 104 22.91 0.11 12.43
CA PHE A 104 22.35 -1.21 12.19
C PHE A 104 21.39 -1.21 11.00
N ILE A 105 20.45 -0.27 10.96
CA ILE A 105 19.51 -0.14 9.85
C ILE A 105 20.22 0.19 8.54
N ALA A 106 21.21 1.07 8.55
CA ALA A 106 22.03 1.37 7.38
C ALA A 106 22.76 0.12 6.85
N ALA A 107 23.32 -0.70 7.74
CA ALA A 107 23.97 -1.97 7.39
C ALA A 107 22.98 -2.97 6.78
N LEU A 108 21.75 -3.04 7.29
CA LEU A 108 20.68 -3.87 6.71
C LEU A 108 20.29 -3.40 5.29
N PHE A 109 20.23 -2.09 5.04
CA PHE A 109 19.99 -1.57 3.70
C PHE A 109 21.12 -1.89 2.72
N LEU A 110 22.36 -1.79 3.16
CA LEU A 110 23.52 -2.18 2.35
C LEU A 110 23.50 -3.68 2.05
N PHE A 111 23.17 -4.50 3.03
CA PHE A 111 22.98 -5.93 2.85
C PHE A 111 21.86 -6.23 1.84
N ALA A 112 20.70 -5.59 1.98
CA ALA A 112 19.60 -5.71 1.03
C ALA A 112 20.00 -5.26 -0.38
N ALA A 113 20.78 -4.17 -0.52
CA ALA A 113 21.31 -3.71 -1.79
C ALA A 113 22.23 -4.73 -2.47
N CYS A 114 23.05 -5.43 -1.68
CA CYS A 114 23.94 -6.48 -2.18
C CYS A 114 23.19 -7.71 -2.68
N ILE A 115 22.09 -8.09 -1.99
CA ILE A 115 21.30 -9.29 -2.33
C ILE A 115 20.27 -9.01 -3.43
N THR A 116 19.71 -7.79 -3.48
CA THR A 116 18.62 -7.45 -4.40
C THR A 116 19.07 -7.61 -5.84
N ARG A 117 18.44 -8.53 -6.56
CA ARG A 117 18.67 -8.75 -7.99
C ARG A 117 17.86 -7.73 -8.78
N ARG A 118 18.50 -7.04 -9.72
CA ARG A 118 17.76 -6.23 -10.69
C ARG A 118 17.07 -7.17 -11.64
N SER A 119 15.73 -7.23 -11.59
CA SER A 119 14.95 -7.94 -12.58
C SER A 119 14.94 -7.11 -13.86
N HIS A 120 15.53 -7.62 -14.93
CA HIS A 120 15.47 -7.03 -16.27
C HIS A 120 14.34 -7.73 -17.05
N ARG A 121 13.17 -7.83 -16.46
CA ARG A 121 12.01 -8.34 -17.19
C ARG A 121 11.32 -7.20 -17.93
N PRO A 122 11.05 -7.36 -19.23
CA PRO A 122 10.11 -6.49 -19.92
C PRO A 122 8.75 -6.54 -19.23
N ASP A 123 8.01 -5.45 -19.26
CA ASP A 123 6.68 -5.29 -18.64
C ASP A 123 5.71 -6.40 -19.14
N TYR A 124 5.63 -7.52 -18.42
CA TYR A 124 4.77 -8.67 -18.77
C TYR A 124 3.29 -8.42 -18.56
N LEU A 125 2.92 -7.37 -17.89
CA LEU A 125 1.53 -7.02 -17.76
C LEU A 125 1.20 -5.92 -18.75
N VAL A 126 0.82 -6.32 -19.93
CA VAL A 126 -0.14 -5.55 -20.73
C VAL A 126 -1.32 -5.34 -19.79
N GLN A 127 -1.46 -4.12 -19.30
CA GLN A 127 -2.65 -3.75 -18.53
C GLN A 127 -3.82 -3.94 -19.49
N THR A 128 -4.52 -5.07 -19.37
CA THR A 128 -5.79 -5.21 -20.06
C THR A 128 -6.65 -4.02 -19.64
N PRO A 129 -7.17 -3.24 -20.60
CA PRO A 129 -8.03 -2.12 -20.27
C PRO A 129 -9.18 -2.67 -19.44
N ARG A 130 -9.25 -2.32 -18.16
CA ARG A 130 -10.36 -2.74 -17.32
C ARG A 130 -11.62 -2.17 -17.93
N GLU A 131 -12.59 -3.01 -18.24
CA GLU A 131 -13.92 -2.56 -18.64
C GLU A 131 -14.36 -1.47 -17.63
N LYS A 132 -14.87 -0.36 -18.17
CA LYS A 132 -15.37 0.75 -17.34
C LYS A 132 -16.57 0.24 -16.55
N ARG A 133 -16.32 -0.34 -15.38
CA ARG A 133 -17.36 -0.88 -14.51
C ARG A 133 -18.22 0.28 -14.04
N LYS A 134 -19.47 0.29 -14.42
CA LYS A 134 -20.44 1.30 -13.95
C LYS A 134 -20.58 1.11 -12.44
N LEU A 135 -20.43 2.20 -11.69
CA LEU A 135 -20.67 2.22 -10.26
C LEU A 135 -22.09 1.70 -9.95
N SER A 136 -22.23 0.89 -8.92
CA SER A 136 -23.53 0.44 -8.46
C SER A 136 -24.41 1.65 -8.08
N ARG A 137 -25.71 1.57 -8.34
CA ARG A 137 -26.66 2.62 -7.91
C ARG A 137 -26.57 2.91 -6.42
N ARG A 138 -26.33 1.87 -5.60
CA ARG A 138 -26.12 2.00 -4.13
C ARG A 138 -24.88 2.83 -3.82
N THR A 139 -23.75 2.54 -4.49
CA THR A 139 -22.50 3.29 -4.31
C THR A 139 -22.66 4.76 -4.74
N LEU A 140 -23.36 4.98 -5.84
CA LEU A 140 -23.61 6.32 -6.36
C LEU A 140 -24.51 7.13 -5.39
N PHE A 141 -25.56 6.50 -4.86
CA PHE A 141 -26.43 7.11 -3.85
C PHE A 141 -25.67 7.40 -2.55
N ALA A 142 -24.90 6.44 -2.04
CA ALA A 142 -24.10 6.63 -0.83
C ALA A 142 -23.05 7.75 -1.01
N THR A 143 -22.39 7.81 -2.17
CA THR A 143 -21.44 8.90 -2.47
C THR A 143 -22.15 10.25 -2.56
N ALA A 144 -23.31 10.32 -3.19
CA ALA A 144 -24.11 11.53 -3.26
C ALA A 144 -24.60 11.98 -1.86
N LEU A 145 -25.04 11.02 -1.03
CA LEU A 145 -25.44 11.32 0.34
C LEU A 145 -24.29 11.88 1.17
N ILE A 146 -23.07 11.31 1.04
CA ILE A 146 -21.87 11.80 1.74
C ILE A 146 -21.49 13.19 1.26
N LEU A 147 -21.56 13.45 -0.04
CA LEU A 147 -21.33 14.80 -0.61
C LEU A 147 -22.32 15.84 -0.10
N LEU A 148 -23.55 15.42 0.25
CA LEU A 148 -24.55 16.28 0.89
C LEU A 148 -24.26 16.43 2.40
N LEU A 149 -23.79 15.36 3.04
CA LEU A 149 -23.54 15.31 4.48
C LEU A 149 -22.38 16.25 4.88
N ILE A 150 -21.31 16.32 4.06
CA ILE A 150 -20.17 17.19 4.33
C ILE A 150 -20.57 18.66 4.48
N PRO A 151 -21.30 19.30 3.55
CA PRO A 151 -21.78 20.67 3.74
C PRO A 151 -22.69 20.82 4.95
N LEU A 152 -23.53 19.81 5.25
CA LEU A 152 -24.39 19.81 6.43
C LEU A 152 -23.57 19.78 7.71
N THR A 153 -22.54 18.92 7.80
CA THR A 153 -21.63 18.84 8.97
C THR A 153 -20.89 20.17 9.16
N LEU A 154 -20.43 20.80 8.09
CA LEU A 154 -19.82 22.12 8.14
C LEU A 154 -20.80 23.20 8.61
N TYR A 155 -22.04 23.18 8.08
CA TYR A 155 -23.09 24.13 8.47
C TYR A 155 -23.42 23.99 9.96
N VAL A 156 -23.71 22.76 10.42
CA VAL A 156 -23.99 22.48 11.85
C VAL A 156 -22.79 22.88 12.72
N GLY A 157 -21.58 22.58 12.27
CA GLY A 157 -20.35 22.91 12.97
C GLY A 157 -20.16 24.41 13.17
N VAL A 158 -20.40 25.20 12.14
CA VAL A 158 -20.24 26.66 12.19
C VAL A 158 -21.35 27.34 12.99
N PHE A 159 -22.63 26.95 12.80
CA PHE A 159 -23.75 27.65 13.36
C PHE A 159 -24.20 27.17 14.74
N TYR A 160 -23.97 25.89 15.07
CA TYR A 160 -24.47 25.32 16.33
C TYR A 160 -23.36 24.92 17.33
N LEU A 161 -22.12 24.70 16.85
CA LEU A 161 -21.02 24.24 17.73
C LEU A 161 -20.03 25.34 18.11
N ASP A 162 -20.43 26.63 17.95
CA ASP A 162 -19.56 27.77 18.32
C ASP A 162 -18.13 27.60 17.80
N ASN A 163 -17.85 27.82 16.62
CA ASN A 163 -16.55 27.92 15.91
C ASN A 163 -15.26 27.43 16.65
N LYS A 164 -15.38 27.03 17.92
CA LYS A 164 -14.28 26.58 18.78
C LYS A 164 -14.01 25.08 18.74
N LYS A 165 -14.84 24.31 18.01
CA LYS A 165 -14.70 22.84 17.90
C LYS A 165 -14.20 22.40 16.52
N TYR A 166 -13.30 23.16 15.93
CA TYR A 166 -12.73 22.87 14.60
C TYR A 166 -12.20 21.44 14.46
N TYR A 167 -11.57 20.93 15.53
CA TYR A 167 -11.05 19.58 15.53
C TYR A 167 -12.17 18.54 15.31
N PHE A 168 -13.28 18.64 16.05
CA PHE A 168 -14.40 17.71 15.94
C PHE A 168 -15.05 17.77 14.55
N ILE A 169 -15.28 18.98 14.04
CA ILE A 169 -15.86 19.20 12.70
C ILE A 169 -14.96 18.60 11.64
N SER A 170 -13.67 18.89 11.71
CA SER A 170 -12.68 18.38 10.74
C SER A 170 -12.55 16.87 10.81
N LEU A 171 -12.64 16.27 12.00
CA LEU A 171 -12.64 14.82 12.18
C LEU A 171 -13.88 14.18 11.53
N MET A 172 -15.06 14.76 11.71
CA MET A 172 -16.29 14.26 11.09
C MET A 172 -16.21 14.32 9.57
N VAL A 173 -15.80 15.46 9.01
CA VAL A 173 -15.60 15.61 7.56
C VAL A 173 -14.58 14.61 7.02
N LEU A 174 -13.48 14.35 7.76
CA LEU A 174 -12.49 13.36 7.36
C LEU A 174 -13.07 11.96 7.29
N LEU A 175 -13.83 11.56 8.31
CA LEU A 175 -14.49 10.24 8.34
C LEU A 175 -15.51 10.10 7.19
N GLU A 176 -16.27 11.16 6.91
CA GLU A 176 -17.17 11.23 5.78
C GLU A 176 -16.43 11.06 4.44
N CYS A 177 -15.27 11.71 4.28
CA CYS A 177 -14.42 11.55 3.09
C CYS A 177 -13.85 10.13 2.93
N MET A 178 -13.66 9.39 4.03
CA MET A 178 -13.15 8.00 3.97
C MET A 178 -14.24 7.00 3.56
N ALA A 179 -15.48 7.25 3.94
CA ALA A 179 -16.59 6.31 3.75
C ALA A 179 -16.78 5.86 2.27
N PRO A 180 -16.70 6.73 1.24
CA PRO A 180 -16.82 6.31 -0.15
C PRO A 180 -15.84 5.21 -0.57
N PHE A 181 -14.60 5.27 -0.08
CA PHE A 181 -13.57 4.28 -0.43
C PHE A 181 -13.92 2.89 0.11
N PHE A 182 -14.42 2.82 1.35
CA PHE A 182 -14.88 1.55 1.94
C PHE A 182 -16.13 1.02 1.23
N LEU A 183 -17.10 1.88 0.92
CA LEU A 183 -18.32 1.51 0.23
C LEU A 183 -18.06 1.01 -1.21
N ILE A 184 -17.15 1.66 -1.94
CA ILE A 184 -16.75 1.22 -3.28
C ILE A 184 -16.06 -0.14 -3.21
N PHE A 185 -15.18 -0.34 -2.25
CA PHE A 185 -14.49 -1.61 -2.05
C PHE A 185 -15.46 -2.74 -1.70
N GLU A 186 -16.37 -2.51 -0.75
CA GLU A 186 -17.42 -3.48 -0.38
C GLU A 186 -18.34 -3.78 -1.57
N GLY A 187 -18.77 -2.76 -2.30
CA GLY A 187 -19.63 -2.90 -3.49
C GLY A 187 -19.00 -3.76 -4.59
N ARG A 188 -17.69 -3.89 -4.61
CA ARG A 188 -16.94 -4.73 -5.54
C ARG A 188 -17.04 -6.23 -5.23
N LYS A 189 -17.52 -6.60 -4.04
CA LYS A 189 -17.57 -7.99 -3.52
C LYS A 189 -16.20 -8.68 -3.67
N PRO A 190 -15.17 -8.23 -2.95
CA PRO A 190 -13.82 -8.77 -3.07
C PRO A 190 -13.82 -10.26 -2.76
N LYS A 191 -13.06 -11.03 -3.53
CA LYS A 191 -12.87 -12.46 -3.27
C LYS A 191 -12.07 -12.63 -1.97
N ALA A 192 -12.33 -13.71 -1.21
CA ALA A 192 -11.61 -14.00 0.03
C ALA A 192 -10.07 -13.97 -0.14
N ARG A 193 -9.57 -14.41 -1.29
CA ARG A 193 -8.14 -14.38 -1.65
C ARG A 193 -7.59 -12.95 -1.73
N GLU A 194 -8.37 -12.00 -2.21
CA GLU A 194 -7.98 -10.57 -2.27
C GLU A 194 -7.86 -9.99 -0.86
N LEU A 195 -8.81 -10.31 0.04
CA LEU A 195 -8.76 -9.90 1.44
C LEU A 195 -7.52 -10.43 2.17
N VAL A 196 -7.15 -11.69 1.93
CA VAL A 196 -5.92 -12.27 2.50
C VAL A 196 -4.68 -11.53 2.03
N ILE A 197 -4.60 -11.19 0.74
CA ILE A 197 -3.45 -10.43 0.20
C ILE A 197 -3.38 -9.03 0.83
N ILE A 198 -4.51 -8.34 0.95
CA ILE A 198 -4.58 -7.04 1.61
C ILE A 198 -4.09 -7.15 3.06
N ALA A 199 -4.58 -8.16 3.81
CA ALA A 199 -4.16 -8.39 5.19
C ALA A 199 -2.64 -8.65 5.29
N VAL A 200 -2.07 -9.45 4.40
CA VAL A 200 -0.63 -9.70 4.34
C VAL A 200 0.17 -8.44 4.03
N LEU A 201 -0.29 -7.60 3.09
CA LEU A 201 0.36 -6.33 2.78
C LEU A 201 0.33 -5.36 3.97
N CYS A 202 -0.81 -5.28 4.67
CA CYS A 202 -0.92 -4.53 5.91
C CYS A 202 0.05 -5.08 6.97
N ALA A 203 0.09 -6.40 7.17
CA ALA A 203 0.97 -7.03 8.15
C ALA A 203 2.45 -6.74 7.87
N ILE A 204 2.89 -6.80 6.61
CA ILE A 204 4.27 -6.45 6.22
C ILE A 204 4.56 -4.97 6.52
N ALA A 205 3.61 -4.06 6.22
CA ALA A 205 3.77 -2.64 6.49
C ALA A 205 3.83 -2.34 7.99
N ILE A 206 3.00 -3.03 8.80
CA ILE A 206 2.99 -2.92 10.27
C ILE A 206 4.30 -3.47 10.84
N ALA A 207 4.75 -4.64 10.40
CA ALA A 207 6.01 -5.24 10.83
C ALA A 207 7.21 -4.33 10.49
N GLY A 208 7.22 -3.73 9.30
CA GLY A 208 8.24 -2.75 8.92
C GLY A 208 8.20 -1.48 9.78
N ARG A 209 7.00 -1.02 10.16
CA ARG A 209 6.84 0.11 11.11
C ARG A 209 7.35 -0.27 12.49
N ALA A 210 7.08 -1.48 12.95
CA ALA A 210 7.56 -2.01 14.22
C ALA A 210 9.08 -2.14 14.24
N ALA A 211 9.66 -2.74 13.21
CA ALA A 211 11.11 -2.92 13.11
C ALA A 211 11.90 -1.60 13.10
N LEU A 212 11.27 -0.52 12.62
CA LEU A 212 11.88 0.82 12.53
C LEU A 212 11.27 1.80 13.53
N PHE A 213 10.69 1.28 14.61
CA PHE A 213 9.96 2.09 15.58
C PHE A 213 10.82 3.21 16.18
N MET A 214 12.07 2.91 16.49
CA MET A 214 13.03 3.85 17.10
C MET A 214 13.41 5.05 16.22
N LEU A 215 13.35 4.89 14.88
CA LEU A 215 13.69 5.98 13.97
C LEU A 215 12.48 6.90 13.77
N PRO A 216 12.53 8.17 14.16
CA PRO A 216 11.42 9.09 13.95
C PRO A 216 11.14 9.26 12.46
N GLN A 217 9.88 9.14 12.08
CA GLN A 217 9.35 9.26 10.71
C GLN A 217 9.98 8.37 9.62
N PHE A 218 11.03 7.60 9.93
CA PHE A 218 11.71 6.72 8.98
C PHE A 218 11.00 5.35 8.91
N LYS A 219 9.86 5.28 8.19
CA LYS A 219 8.97 4.10 8.15
C LYS A 219 8.66 3.68 6.71
N PRO A 220 8.47 2.36 6.43
CA PRO A 220 8.17 1.86 5.09
C PRO A 220 6.68 1.97 4.70
N VAL A 221 5.80 2.47 5.57
CA VAL A 221 4.35 2.40 5.41
C VAL A 221 3.88 3.02 4.10
N ILE A 222 4.31 4.26 3.79
CA ILE A 222 3.92 4.96 2.55
C ILE A 222 4.41 4.16 1.32
N ALA A 223 5.64 3.66 1.35
CA ALA A 223 6.18 2.87 0.24
C ALA A 223 5.37 1.60 -0.01
N MET A 224 5.01 0.87 1.05
CA MET A 224 4.18 -0.34 0.97
C MET A 224 2.78 -0.04 0.46
N THR A 225 2.20 1.07 0.90
CA THR A 225 0.88 1.54 0.44
C THR A 225 0.90 1.90 -1.05
N ILE A 226 1.94 2.60 -1.52
CA ILE A 226 2.14 2.92 -2.94
C ILE A 226 2.27 1.63 -3.78
N ILE A 227 3.10 0.68 -3.35
CA ILE A 227 3.26 -0.62 -4.02
C ILE A 227 1.92 -1.35 -4.13
N SER A 228 1.13 -1.34 -3.04
CA SER A 228 -0.19 -1.95 -3.01
C SER A 228 -1.16 -1.27 -3.98
N GLY A 229 -1.17 0.06 -4.03
CA GLY A 229 -2.00 0.85 -4.95
C GLY A 229 -1.63 0.59 -6.43
N VAL A 230 -0.34 0.59 -6.75
CA VAL A 230 0.15 0.31 -8.10
C VAL A 230 -0.17 -1.13 -8.52
N ALA A 231 -0.06 -2.08 -7.59
CA ALA A 231 -0.33 -3.49 -7.86
C ALA A 231 -1.82 -3.77 -8.04
N PHE A 232 -2.68 -3.35 -7.13
CA PHE A 232 -4.09 -3.78 -7.05
C PHE A 232 -5.10 -2.67 -7.37
N GLY A 233 -4.65 -1.44 -7.56
CA GLY A 233 -5.50 -0.27 -7.87
C GLY A 233 -5.75 0.62 -6.67
N GLY A 234 -6.35 1.80 -6.95
CA GLY A 234 -6.46 2.89 -5.97
C GLY A 234 -7.27 2.53 -4.74
N GLU A 235 -8.40 1.84 -4.90
CA GLU A 235 -9.27 1.43 -3.80
C GLU A 235 -8.55 0.50 -2.81
N THR A 236 -7.84 -0.50 -3.34
CA THR A 236 -7.02 -1.41 -2.54
C THR A 236 -5.84 -0.68 -1.88
N GLY A 237 -5.20 0.24 -2.61
CA GLY A 237 -4.14 1.08 -2.06
C GLY A 237 -4.63 1.94 -0.90
N PHE A 238 -5.82 2.56 -1.03
CA PHE A 238 -6.45 3.31 0.06
C PHE A 238 -6.68 2.42 1.28
N LEU A 239 -7.30 1.26 1.06
CA LEU A 239 -7.63 0.34 2.14
C LEU A 239 -6.38 -0.16 2.88
N VAL A 240 -5.33 -0.58 2.15
CA VAL A 240 -4.06 -1.01 2.75
C VAL A 240 -3.46 0.11 3.59
N GLY A 241 -3.41 1.36 3.08
CA GLY A 241 -2.88 2.50 3.81
C GLY A 241 -3.66 2.81 5.08
N ALA A 242 -4.99 2.93 4.97
CA ALA A 242 -5.87 3.24 6.08
C ALA A 242 -5.84 2.15 7.16
N MET A 243 -5.98 0.87 6.78
CA MET A 243 -5.97 -0.25 7.71
C MET A 243 -4.60 -0.48 8.37
N THR A 244 -3.50 -0.24 7.63
CA THR A 244 -2.16 -0.28 8.22
C THR A 244 -2.00 0.76 9.32
N MET A 245 -2.46 1.99 9.10
CA MET A 245 -2.40 3.04 10.12
C MET A 245 -3.27 2.72 11.31
N LEU A 246 -4.52 2.30 11.10
CA LEU A 246 -5.43 1.90 12.17
C LEU A 246 -4.82 0.79 13.03
N ALA A 247 -4.47 -0.33 12.42
CA ALA A 247 -3.97 -1.51 13.15
C ALA A 247 -2.63 -1.24 13.82
N SER A 248 -1.70 -0.53 13.14
CA SER A 248 -0.42 -0.21 13.76
C SER A 248 -0.55 0.78 14.92
N ASN A 249 -1.48 1.73 14.87
CA ASN A 249 -1.70 2.65 15.98
C ASN A 249 -2.29 1.96 17.21
N VAL A 250 -3.03 0.86 17.06
CA VAL A 250 -3.44 0.02 18.21
C VAL A 250 -2.20 -0.50 18.95
N MET A 251 -1.11 -0.81 18.23
CA MET A 251 0.13 -1.30 18.84
C MET A 251 1.06 -0.19 19.33
N PHE A 252 1.09 0.97 18.64
CA PHE A 252 2.06 2.04 18.87
C PHE A 252 1.46 3.33 19.43
N SER A 253 0.30 3.29 19.98
CA SER A 253 -0.46 4.43 20.51
C SER A 253 -1.56 4.92 19.56
N GLN A 254 -2.79 4.72 20.00
CA GLN A 254 -3.99 5.31 19.43
C GLN A 254 -4.16 6.74 19.93
N GLY A 255 -4.60 7.62 19.05
CA GLY A 255 -4.87 8.99 19.41
C GLY A 255 -5.74 9.71 18.38
N PRO A 256 -6.03 10.99 18.65
CA PRO A 256 -6.88 11.81 17.77
C PRO A 256 -6.27 11.99 16.35
N TRP A 257 -4.99 11.74 16.19
CA TRP A 257 -4.29 11.76 14.88
C TRP A 257 -4.60 10.56 14.00
N THR A 258 -5.11 9.44 14.55
CA THR A 258 -5.27 8.19 13.81
C THR A 258 -6.14 8.33 12.56
N PRO A 259 -7.34 8.95 12.58
CA PRO A 259 -8.15 9.12 11.38
C PRO A 259 -7.45 9.95 10.30
N TRP A 260 -6.69 10.96 10.70
CA TRP A 260 -5.91 11.80 9.78
C TRP A 260 -4.80 11.01 9.09
N GLN A 261 -4.08 10.18 9.84
CA GLN A 261 -3.07 9.29 9.29
C GLN A 261 -3.67 8.25 8.35
N MET A 262 -4.81 7.65 8.71
CA MET A 262 -5.54 6.69 7.87
C MET A 262 -5.89 7.32 6.52
N PHE A 263 -6.44 8.53 6.54
CA PHE A 263 -6.80 9.26 5.33
C PHE A 263 -5.56 9.67 4.53
N ALA A 264 -4.55 10.27 5.16
CA ALA A 264 -3.35 10.76 4.49
C ALA A 264 -2.59 9.63 3.77
N VAL A 265 -2.38 8.51 4.45
CA VAL A 265 -1.69 7.36 3.86
C VAL A 265 -2.59 6.65 2.85
N GLY A 266 -3.89 6.51 3.15
CA GLY A 266 -4.87 5.91 2.24
C GLY A 266 -4.95 6.65 0.91
N ILE A 267 -5.07 7.99 0.94
CA ILE A 267 -5.18 8.80 -0.28
C ILE A 267 -3.91 8.74 -1.15
N ILE A 268 -2.73 8.59 -0.55
CA ILE A 268 -1.48 8.34 -1.29
C ILE A 268 -1.57 7.02 -2.06
N GLY A 269 -2.05 5.95 -1.41
CA GLY A 269 -2.27 4.66 -2.05
C GLY A 269 -3.29 4.72 -3.18
N PHE A 270 -4.35 5.49 -2.99
CA PHE A 270 -5.36 5.72 -4.01
C PHE A 270 -4.77 6.42 -5.23
N PHE A 271 -4.06 7.53 -5.04
CA PHE A 271 -3.43 8.26 -6.15
C PHE A 271 -2.37 7.40 -6.85
N ALA A 272 -1.57 6.65 -6.11
CA ALA A 272 -0.63 5.69 -6.70
C ALA A 272 -1.36 4.71 -7.64
N GLY A 273 -2.44 4.10 -7.18
CA GLY A 273 -3.23 3.18 -7.99
C GLY A 273 -3.86 3.83 -9.21
N VAL A 274 -4.37 5.05 -9.11
CA VAL A 274 -5.02 5.77 -10.21
C VAL A 274 -4.00 6.25 -11.25
N LEU A 275 -2.94 6.93 -10.81
CA LEU A 275 -1.98 7.58 -11.71
C LEU A 275 -1.16 6.57 -12.52
N PHE A 276 -0.66 5.53 -11.84
CA PHE A 276 0.14 4.49 -12.51
C PHE A 276 -0.73 3.58 -13.37
N ARG A 277 -1.99 3.33 -12.99
CA ARG A 277 -2.90 2.49 -13.77
C ARG A 277 -3.44 3.20 -15.01
N LYS A 278 -3.70 4.51 -14.95
CA LYS A 278 -4.09 5.31 -16.12
C LYS A 278 -2.93 5.58 -17.07
N GLY A 279 -1.70 5.17 -16.71
CA GLY A 279 -0.51 5.43 -17.52
C GLY A 279 0.00 6.87 -17.47
N TRP A 280 -0.56 7.72 -16.59
CA TRP A 280 -0.09 9.09 -16.42
C TRP A 280 1.33 9.14 -15.84
N LEU A 281 1.68 8.15 -15.01
CA LEU A 281 3.03 7.93 -14.54
C LEU A 281 3.52 6.55 -15.03
N ARG A 282 4.75 6.50 -15.54
CA ARG A 282 5.38 5.23 -15.94
C ARG A 282 5.67 4.39 -14.71
N ARG A 283 5.39 3.08 -14.80
CA ARG A 283 5.74 2.12 -13.77
C ARG A 283 7.24 1.83 -13.77
N SER A 284 8.02 2.85 -13.45
CA SER A 284 9.48 2.79 -13.36
C SER A 284 9.93 3.10 -11.94
N ARG A 285 11.07 2.56 -11.54
CA ARG A 285 11.66 2.79 -10.21
C ARG A 285 11.76 4.28 -9.87
N GLY A 286 12.30 5.08 -10.80
CA GLY A 286 12.48 6.52 -10.61
C GLY A 286 11.13 7.24 -10.41
N ALA A 287 10.12 6.96 -11.24
CA ALA A 287 8.80 7.58 -11.12
C ALA A 287 8.11 7.21 -9.79
N LEU A 288 8.25 5.96 -9.34
CA LEU A 288 7.72 5.53 -8.04
C LEU A 288 8.40 6.26 -6.89
N CYS A 289 9.74 6.39 -6.92
CA CYS A 289 10.50 7.09 -5.88
C CYS A 289 10.15 8.58 -5.83
N VAL A 290 10.09 9.25 -6.99
CA VAL A 290 9.72 10.68 -7.05
C VAL A 290 8.29 10.88 -6.56
N PHE A 291 7.34 10.07 -7.04
CA PHE A 291 5.96 10.13 -6.58
C PHE A 291 5.87 9.89 -5.07
N GLY A 292 6.59 8.90 -4.53
CA GLY A 292 6.60 8.58 -3.11
C GLY A 292 7.14 9.71 -2.25
N ALA A 293 8.27 10.30 -2.62
CA ALA A 293 8.86 11.43 -1.90
C ALA A 293 7.96 12.68 -1.93
N LEU A 294 7.43 13.03 -3.12
CA LEU A 294 6.51 14.16 -3.25
C LEU A 294 5.21 13.91 -2.47
N SER A 295 4.68 12.69 -2.49
CA SER A 295 3.47 12.34 -1.74
C SER A 295 3.69 12.43 -0.23
N ALA A 296 4.87 12.06 0.28
CA ALA A 296 5.19 12.20 1.68
C ALA A 296 5.20 13.67 2.13
N ILE A 297 5.78 14.57 1.35
CA ILE A 297 5.83 16.00 1.69
C ILE A 297 4.49 16.67 1.43
N LEU A 298 3.93 16.53 0.21
CA LEU A 298 2.78 17.34 -0.21
C LEU A 298 1.45 16.79 0.29
N ILE A 299 1.27 15.45 0.33
CA ILE A 299 0.02 14.85 0.74
C ILE A 299 0.05 14.53 2.23
N TYR A 300 1.02 13.75 2.69
CA TYR A 300 1.09 13.38 4.11
C TYR A 300 1.37 14.60 4.98
N GLY A 301 2.46 15.33 4.73
CA GLY A 301 2.78 16.59 5.44
C GLY A 301 1.70 17.64 5.26
N GLY A 302 1.15 17.77 4.03
CA GLY A 302 0.05 18.68 3.71
C GLY A 302 -1.21 18.46 4.54
N ILE A 303 -1.51 17.22 4.94
CA ILE A 303 -2.65 16.84 5.76
C ILE A 303 -2.28 16.85 7.26
N MET A 304 -1.14 16.26 7.62
CA MET A 304 -0.79 16.05 9.03
C MET A 304 -0.32 17.30 9.75
N ASN A 305 0.36 18.24 9.08
CA ASN A 305 0.80 19.48 9.70
C ASN A 305 -0.38 20.37 10.14
N PRO A 306 -1.38 20.67 9.27
CA PRO A 306 -2.56 21.40 9.72
C PRO A 306 -3.43 20.60 10.69
N ALA A 307 -3.49 19.27 10.56
CA ALA A 307 -4.17 18.43 11.54
C ALA A 307 -3.53 18.55 12.93
N SER A 308 -2.20 18.60 13.00
CA SER A 308 -1.48 18.84 14.27
C SER A 308 -1.79 20.21 14.86
N ALA A 309 -1.89 21.26 14.04
CA ALA A 309 -2.32 22.56 14.49
C ALA A 309 -3.76 22.53 15.06
N LEU A 310 -4.69 21.84 14.37
CA LEU A 310 -6.06 21.66 14.84
C LEU A 310 -6.15 20.89 16.17
N MET A 311 -5.24 19.95 16.42
CA MET A 311 -5.24 19.13 17.63
C MET A 311 -4.61 19.82 18.84
N TRP A 312 -3.55 20.60 18.62
CA TRP A 312 -2.66 21.01 19.70
C TRP A 312 -2.53 22.52 19.86
N ALA A 313 -2.92 23.32 18.86
CA ALA A 313 -2.82 24.76 19.00
C ALA A 313 -3.99 25.32 19.84
N PRO A 314 -3.72 26.24 20.79
CA PRO A 314 -4.76 26.87 21.59
C PRO A 314 -5.68 27.76 20.73
N GLU A 315 -5.13 28.38 19.70
CA GLU A 315 -5.85 29.22 18.74
C GLU A 315 -5.42 28.86 17.31
N LEU A 316 -6.39 28.82 16.39
CA LEU A 316 -6.13 28.51 14.99
C LEU A 316 -6.08 29.81 14.19
N ASN A 317 -4.89 30.13 13.69
CA ASN A 317 -4.68 31.23 12.75
C ASN A 317 -3.63 30.87 11.70
N TRP A 318 -3.51 31.67 10.64
CA TRP A 318 -2.58 31.42 9.55
C TRP A 318 -1.11 31.31 9.98
N LYS A 319 -0.72 32.11 10.96
CA LYS A 319 0.67 32.10 11.50
C LYS A 319 0.97 30.79 12.22
N VAL A 320 0.02 30.30 13.02
CA VAL A 320 0.13 29.02 13.71
C VAL A 320 0.21 27.85 12.72
N ILE A 321 -0.67 27.82 11.73
CA ILE A 321 -0.63 26.79 10.68
C ILE A 321 0.73 26.78 9.97
N LEU A 322 1.23 27.95 9.57
CA LEU A 322 2.54 28.07 8.94
C LEU A 322 3.67 27.59 9.86
N THR A 323 3.60 27.88 11.15
CA THR A 323 4.57 27.39 12.14
C THR A 323 4.61 25.85 12.17
N TYR A 324 3.45 25.19 12.18
CA TYR A 324 3.39 23.73 12.13
C TYR A 324 3.96 23.15 10.83
N TYR A 325 3.77 23.83 9.69
CA TYR A 325 4.43 23.42 8.44
C TYR A 325 5.95 23.56 8.49
N VAL A 326 6.46 24.67 9.01
CA VAL A 326 7.90 24.93 9.11
C VAL A 326 8.56 23.94 10.06
N THR A 327 7.97 23.72 11.24
CA THR A 327 8.51 22.79 12.26
C THR A 327 8.32 21.32 11.86
N GLY A 328 7.26 20.98 11.10
CA GLY A 328 7.01 19.64 10.60
C GLY A 328 7.85 19.27 9.37
N PHE A 329 8.29 20.25 8.58
CA PHE A 329 9.00 20.02 7.31
C PHE A 329 10.25 19.12 7.42
N PRO A 330 11.13 19.25 8.44
CA PRO A 330 12.25 18.33 8.61
C PRO A 330 11.81 16.86 8.74
N PHE A 331 10.73 16.61 9.48
CA PHE A 331 10.17 15.27 9.64
C PHE A 331 9.54 14.74 8.35
N ASP A 332 8.88 15.61 7.57
CA ASP A 332 8.37 15.28 6.25
C ASP A 332 9.48 14.92 5.28
N CYS A 333 10.63 15.61 5.35
CA CYS A 333 11.83 15.28 4.57
C CYS A 333 12.40 13.91 4.95
N ILE A 334 12.46 13.57 6.24
CA ILE A 334 12.91 12.24 6.69
C ILE A 334 11.96 11.16 6.14
N GLN A 335 10.66 11.39 6.21
CA GLN A 335 9.66 10.45 5.69
C GLN A 335 9.72 10.32 4.18
N ALA A 336 9.98 11.41 3.45
CA ALA A 336 10.19 11.40 2.00
C ALA A 336 11.45 10.60 1.63
N ALA A 337 12.56 10.81 2.33
CA ALA A 337 13.79 10.06 2.14
C ALA A 337 13.60 8.57 2.43
N ALA A 338 12.92 8.22 3.52
CA ALA A 338 12.57 6.85 3.85
C ALA A 338 11.71 6.21 2.75
N THR A 339 10.65 6.90 2.32
CA THR A 339 9.76 6.41 1.26
C THR A 339 10.52 6.19 -0.04
N TRP A 340 11.38 7.14 -0.44
CA TRP A 340 12.25 7.00 -1.61
C TRP A 340 13.13 5.76 -1.50
N LEU A 341 13.80 5.58 -0.37
CA LEU A 341 14.73 4.48 -0.15
C LEU A 341 14.02 3.12 -0.18
N PHE A 342 12.89 2.99 0.51
CA PHE A 342 12.11 1.75 0.51
C PHE A 342 11.55 1.43 -0.88
N LEU A 343 11.07 2.41 -1.63
CA LEU A 343 10.63 2.21 -3.02
C LEU A 343 11.80 1.82 -3.93
N TRP A 344 12.95 2.43 -3.75
CA TRP A 344 14.14 2.12 -4.54
C TRP A 344 14.54 0.64 -4.43
N PHE A 345 14.48 0.06 -3.23
CA PHE A 345 14.85 -1.33 -2.99
C PHE A 345 13.71 -2.32 -3.16
N ALA A 346 12.52 -1.98 -2.71
CA ALA A 346 11.42 -2.93 -2.59
C ALA A 346 10.42 -2.88 -3.76
N ALA A 347 10.28 -1.76 -4.49
CA ALA A 347 9.20 -1.61 -5.45
C ALA A 347 9.24 -2.66 -6.57
N GLU A 348 10.36 -2.81 -7.28
CA GLU A 348 10.45 -3.76 -8.39
C GLU A 348 10.25 -5.21 -7.95
N PRO A 349 11.02 -5.74 -6.95
CA PRO A 349 10.87 -7.13 -6.58
C PRO A 349 9.50 -7.46 -5.97
N MET A 350 8.90 -6.51 -5.26
CA MET A 350 7.56 -6.71 -4.71
C MET A 350 6.48 -6.67 -5.79
N LEU A 351 6.52 -5.68 -6.68
CA LEU A 351 5.56 -5.59 -7.78
C LEU A 351 5.62 -6.83 -8.68
N GLU A 352 6.82 -7.36 -8.98
CA GLU A 352 6.97 -8.60 -9.74
C GLU A 352 6.32 -9.79 -9.03
N LYS A 353 6.54 -9.94 -7.70
CA LYS A 353 5.90 -11.00 -6.92
C LYS A 353 4.38 -10.85 -6.87
N LEU A 354 3.89 -9.62 -6.66
CA LEU A 354 2.46 -9.34 -6.60
C LEU A 354 1.78 -9.59 -7.95
N ASP A 355 2.45 -9.29 -9.05
CA ASP A 355 1.94 -9.57 -10.39
C ASP A 355 1.83 -11.08 -10.66
N ARG A 356 2.82 -11.87 -10.22
CA ARG A 356 2.74 -13.34 -10.28
C ARG A 356 1.59 -13.88 -9.41
N ILE A 357 1.38 -13.32 -8.24
CA ILE A 357 0.27 -13.69 -7.34
C ILE A 357 -1.07 -13.41 -8.03
N LYS A 358 -1.22 -12.25 -8.69
CA LYS A 358 -2.45 -11.93 -9.44
C LYS A 358 -2.76 -12.98 -10.50
N VAL A 359 -1.77 -13.33 -11.32
CA VAL A 359 -1.95 -14.35 -12.37
C VAL A 359 -2.28 -15.70 -11.75
N LYS A 360 -1.50 -16.15 -10.75
CA LYS A 360 -1.69 -17.46 -10.11
C LYS A 360 -3.08 -17.63 -9.48
N TYR A 361 -3.63 -16.57 -8.89
CA TYR A 361 -4.90 -16.66 -8.18
C TYR A 361 -6.10 -16.09 -8.95
N GLY A 362 -5.91 -15.75 -10.23
CA GLY A 362 -6.98 -15.19 -11.07
C GLY A 362 -7.57 -13.90 -10.51
N LEU A 363 -6.71 -13.02 -9.99
CA LEU A 363 -7.08 -11.69 -9.49
C LEU A 363 -6.96 -10.61 -10.57
N VAL A 364 -6.62 -11.02 -11.78
CA VAL A 364 -6.65 -10.19 -12.98
C VAL A 364 -8.07 -10.24 -13.51
N GLU A 365 -8.83 -9.17 -13.29
CA GLU A 365 -10.08 -8.89 -14.01
C GLU A 365 -9.81 -7.79 -15.02
#